data_1235da5c1bf74198ce75d4c613e88d9b
#
_entry.id   1235da5c1bf74198ce75d4c613e88d9b
#
_cell.length_a   1.000
_cell.length_b   1.000
_cell.length_c   1.000
_cell.angle_alpha   90.00
_cell.angle_beta   90.00
_cell.angle_gamma   90.00
#
_symmetry.space_group_name_H-M   'P 1'
#
loop_
_entity.id
_entity.type
_entity.pdbx_description
1 polymer ?
#
loop_
_entity_poly.entity_id
_entity_poly.type
_entity_poly.pdbx_seq_one_letter_code
_entity_poly.pdbx_strand_id
1 'polypeptide(L)'
;MTAKIIISAVNPEETRMGIVENGRLMEYVVERNNSAQLVGSIFLGRVCNVVRGIQAAFIDIGLDKNAFLYLGDKTGITEGQRVLVEITKDARGSKGPTATLDISLAGRYAALLPEANYTGISRKITDTAERSRLKRIADEVTNGAAGAVMRTNAAGMPEEVLRADLQQLMADWQII
;
A
#
# COMPACT_ATOMS: atom_id res chain seq x y z
N MET A 1 11.81 21.15 -21.34
CA MET A 1 10.94 19.96 -21.52
C MET A 1 9.58 20.28 -20.96
N THR A 2 8.52 20.13 -21.76
CA THR A 2 7.15 20.42 -21.30
C THR A 2 6.42 19.09 -21.13
N ALA A 3 6.10 18.73 -19.91
CA ALA A 3 5.25 17.58 -19.60
C ALA A 3 3.88 18.09 -19.19
N LYS A 4 2.82 17.41 -19.64
CA LYS A 4 1.41 17.71 -19.31
C LYS A 4 0.70 16.43 -18.92
N ILE A 5 -0.13 16.51 -17.89
CA ILE A 5 -1.10 15.47 -17.56
C ILE A 5 -2.46 15.98 -17.99
N ILE A 6 -3.14 15.21 -18.82
CA ILE A 6 -4.49 15.50 -19.32
C ILE A 6 -5.42 14.47 -18.68
N ILE A 7 -6.42 14.95 -17.93
CA ILE A 7 -7.41 14.09 -17.28
C ILE A 7 -8.77 14.42 -17.86
N SER A 8 -9.49 13.40 -18.32
CA SER A 8 -10.87 13.49 -18.78
C SER A 8 -11.75 12.60 -17.91
N ALA A 9 -12.65 13.22 -17.14
CA ALA A 9 -13.65 12.58 -16.29
C ALA A 9 -15.08 12.95 -16.74
N VAL A 10 -15.27 13.22 -18.05
CA VAL A 10 -16.55 13.61 -18.63
C VAL A 10 -17.53 12.43 -18.67
N ASN A 11 -17.01 11.22 -18.88
CA ASN A 11 -17.81 10.01 -18.83
C ASN A 11 -17.91 9.52 -17.38
N PRO A 12 -19.12 9.41 -16.78
CA PRO A 12 -19.28 8.93 -15.40
C PRO A 12 -18.85 7.47 -15.21
N GLU A 13 -18.72 6.69 -16.28
CA GLU A 13 -18.31 5.28 -16.21
C GLU A 13 -16.80 5.07 -16.25
N GLU A 14 -16.02 6.08 -16.69
CA GLU A 14 -14.58 5.97 -16.80
C GLU A 14 -13.86 7.31 -16.68
N THR A 15 -12.69 7.28 -16.07
CA THR A 15 -11.71 8.38 -16.07
C THR A 15 -10.54 8.00 -16.97
N ARG A 16 -10.16 8.91 -17.87
CA ARG A 16 -9.02 8.73 -18.78
C ARG A 16 -7.91 9.71 -18.42
N MET A 17 -6.68 9.23 -18.36
CA MET A 17 -5.50 10.06 -18.12
C MET A 17 -4.47 9.82 -19.21
N GLY A 18 -3.89 10.91 -19.73
CA GLY A 18 -2.77 10.86 -20.66
C GLY A 18 -1.60 11.69 -20.16
N ILE A 19 -0.39 11.14 -20.21
CA ILE A 19 0.86 11.88 -19.99
C ILE A 19 1.44 12.23 -21.36
N VAL A 20 1.59 13.52 -21.60
CA VAL A 20 2.10 14.05 -22.87
C VAL A 20 3.43 14.77 -22.61
N GLU A 21 4.51 14.34 -23.27
CA GLU A 21 5.82 15.00 -23.22
C GLU A 21 6.23 15.47 -24.61
N ASN A 22 6.60 16.75 -24.72
CA ASN A 22 6.99 17.37 -25.99
C ASN A 22 5.99 17.12 -27.15
N GLY A 23 4.69 17.12 -26.83
CA GLY A 23 3.61 16.89 -27.80
C GLY A 23 3.34 15.43 -28.18
N ARG A 24 4.02 14.47 -27.56
CA ARG A 24 3.82 13.03 -27.77
C ARG A 24 3.15 12.40 -26.55
N LEU A 25 2.15 11.56 -26.79
CA LEU A 25 1.52 10.75 -25.74
C LEU A 25 2.52 9.67 -25.31
N MET A 26 2.92 9.70 -24.03
CA MET A 26 3.89 8.78 -23.43
C MET A 26 3.19 7.65 -22.69
N GLU A 27 2.10 7.97 -21.99
CA GLU A 27 1.33 7.01 -21.21
C GLU A 27 -0.15 7.31 -21.33
N TYR A 28 -0.97 6.27 -21.35
CA TYR A 28 -2.42 6.39 -21.38
C TYR A 28 -3.02 5.38 -20.40
N VAL A 29 -3.82 5.87 -19.47
CA VAL A 29 -4.51 5.07 -18.45
C VAL A 29 -6.00 5.30 -18.55
N VAL A 30 -6.76 4.23 -18.44
CA VAL A 30 -8.23 4.26 -18.33
C VAL A 30 -8.62 3.55 -17.06
N GLU A 31 -9.29 4.26 -16.17
CA GLU A 31 -9.90 3.70 -14.98
C GLU A 31 -11.42 3.67 -15.18
N ARG A 32 -12.01 2.49 -15.02
CA ARG A 32 -13.46 2.30 -15.13
C ARG A 32 -14.07 2.14 -13.76
N ASN A 33 -15.14 2.88 -13.46
CA ASN A 33 -15.81 2.84 -12.16
C ASN A 33 -16.37 1.46 -11.79
N ASN A 34 -16.56 0.57 -12.77
CA ASN A 34 -17.01 -0.81 -12.55
C ASN A 34 -15.88 -1.81 -12.22
N SER A 35 -14.63 -1.37 -12.26
CA SER A 35 -13.47 -2.17 -11.84
C SER A 35 -12.78 -1.47 -10.69
N ALA A 36 -13.40 -1.49 -9.51
CA ALA A 36 -12.77 -1.00 -8.30
C ALA A 36 -11.42 -1.72 -8.12
N GLN A 37 -10.32 -1.00 -8.31
CA GLN A 37 -8.99 -1.48 -7.94
C GLN A 37 -8.94 -1.50 -6.42
N LEU A 38 -8.90 -2.70 -5.86
CA LEU A 38 -8.87 -2.89 -4.41
C LEU A 38 -7.45 -2.95 -3.87
N VAL A 39 -6.45 -3.10 -4.74
CA VAL A 39 -5.03 -3.19 -4.33
C VAL A 39 -4.63 -1.97 -3.50
N GLY A 40 -4.09 -2.22 -2.28
CA GLY A 40 -3.76 -1.20 -1.30
C GLY A 40 -4.92 -0.78 -0.38
N SER A 41 -6.13 -1.27 -0.61
CA SER A 41 -7.25 -1.02 0.30
C SER A 41 -7.16 -1.91 1.54
N ILE A 42 -7.49 -1.34 2.70
CA ILE A 42 -7.48 -2.03 3.99
C ILE A 42 -8.93 -2.31 4.40
N PHE A 43 -9.19 -3.55 4.83
CA PHE A 43 -10.50 -4.01 5.27
C PHE A 43 -10.42 -4.62 6.66
N LEU A 44 -11.42 -4.34 7.49
CA LEU A 44 -11.70 -5.13 8.68
C LEU A 44 -12.59 -6.30 8.26
N GLY A 45 -11.96 -7.43 7.91
CA GLY A 45 -12.65 -8.62 7.44
C GLY A 45 -12.94 -9.64 8.56
N ARG A 46 -13.80 -10.61 8.25
CA ARG A 46 -14.09 -11.75 9.11
C ARG A 46 -13.53 -13.02 8.49
N VAL A 47 -12.83 -13.82 9.27
CA VAL A 47 -12.33 -15.15 8.87
C VAL A 47 -13.51 -16.10 8.70
N CYS A 48 -13.78 -16.54 7.46
CA CYS A 48 -14.86 -17.49 7.15
C CYS A 48 -14.41 -18.94 7.29
N ASN A 49 -13.18 -19.23 6.82
CA ASN A 49 -12.66 -20.59 6.81
C ASN A 49 -11.13 -20.56 6.88
N VAL A 50 -10.56 -21.52 7.61
CA VAL A 50 -9.10 -21.73 7.71
C VAL A 50 -8.75 -23.08 7.13
N VAL A 51 -8.01 -23.09 6.03
CA VAL A 51 -7.57 -24.30 5.31
C VAL A 51 -6.11 -24.59 5.65
N ARG A 52 -5.88 -25.38 6.67
CA ARG A 52 -4.54 -25.68 7.20
C ARG A 52 -3.63 -26.35 6.17
N GLY A 53 -4.17 -27.20 5.30
CA GLY A 53 -3.39 -27.95 4.30
C GLY A 53 -2.68 -27.07 3.28
N ILE A 54 -3.17 -25.85 3.05
CA ILE A 54 -2.55 -24.84 2.15
C ILE A 54 -2.10 -23.59 2.92
N GLN A 55 -2.11 -23.63 4.25
CA GLN A 55 -1.73 -22.51 5.12
C GLN A 55 -2.44 -21.20 4.75
N ALA A 56 -3.75 -21.25 4.55
CA ALA A 56 -4.51 -20.10 4.09
C ALA A 56 -5.84 -19.96 4.83
N ALA A 57 -6.39 -18.76 4.80
CA ALA A 57 -7.73 -18.44 5.25
C ALA A 57 -8.50 -17.70 4.16
N PHE A 58 -9.82 -17.79 4.22
CA PHE A 58 -10.73 -16.99 3.40
C PHE A 58 -11.41 -15.96 4.29
N ILE A 59 -11.30 -14.70 3.87
CA ILE A 59 -11.74 -13.53 4.63
C ILE A 59 -12.92 -12.88 3.92
N ASP A 60 -14.05 -12.79 4.59
CA ASP A 60 -15.17 -11.97 4.14
C ASP A 60 -14.82 -10.50 4.39
N ILE A 61 -14.73 -9.75 3.33
CA ILE A 61 -14.43 -8.31 3.30
C ILE A 61 -15.64 -7.48 2.85
N GLY A 62 -16.84 -8.08 2.84
CA GLY A 62 -18.08 -7.43 2.42
C GLY A 62 -18.26 -7.32 0.90
N LEU A 63 -17.53 -8.13 0.11
CA LEU A 63 -17.64 -8.19 -1.34
C LEU A 63 -18.15 -9.57 -1.78
N ASP A 64 -18.51 -9.71 -3.07
CA ASP A 64 -19.06 -10.95 -3.63
C ASP A 64 -18.15 -12.17 -3.42
N LYS A 65 -16.85 -11.96 -3.32
CA LYS A 65 -15.85 -13.02 -3.14
C LYS A 65 -14.98 -12.75 -1.95
N ASN A 66 -14.81 -13.78 -1.12
CA ASN A 66 -13.88 -13.73 0.00
C ASN A 66 -12.45 -13.52 -0.47
N ALA A 67 -11.69 -12.72 0.27
CA ALA A 67 -10.28 -12.54 0.05
C ALA A 67 -9.49 -13.78 0.48
N PHE A 68 -8.51 -14.17 -0.31
CA PHE A 68 -7.55 -15.21 0.00
C PHE A 68 -6.40 -14.63 0.81
N LEU A 69 -6.20 -15.13 2.03
CA LEU A 69 -5.11 -14.74 2.93
C LEU A 69 -4.16 -15.93 3.10
N TYR A 70 -2.90 -15.77 2.68
CA TYR A 70 -1.86 -16.74 3.00
C TYR A 70 -1.36 -16.51 4.43
N LEU A 71 -1.38 -17.54 5.25
CA LEU A 71 -1.02 -17.46 6.66
C LEU A 71 0.47 -17.73 6.91
N GLY A 72 1.11 -18.56 6.07
CA GLY A 72 2.48 -19.00 6.30
C GLY A 72 2.64 -19.62 7.69
N ASP A 73 3.61 -19.11 8.45
CA ASP A 73 3.88 -19.54 9.83
C ASP A 73 3.04 -18.77 10.87
N LYS A 74 2.15 -17.86 10.45
CA LYS A 74 1.29 -17.12 11.36
C LYS A 74 0.25 -18.05 11.97
N THR A 75 0.35 -18.28 13.27
CA THR A 75 -0.54 -19.10 14.06
C THR A 75 -1.56 -18.23 14.81
N GLY A 76 -2.68 -18.84 15.22
CA GLY A 76 -3.68 -18.15 16.04
C GLY A 76 -4.84 -17.50 15.28
N ILE A 77 -4.85 -17.56 13.95
CA ILE A 77 -6.02 -17.14 13.16
C ILE A 77 -7.08 -18.24 13.23
N THR A 78 -8.29 -17.85 13.66
CA THR A 78 -9.43 -18.77 13.84
C THR A 78 -10.66 -18.26 13.10
N GLU A 79 -11.56 -19.20 12.75
CA GLU A 79 -12.83 -18.87 12.11
C GLU A 79 -13.69 -17.98 13.02
N GLY A 80 -14.37 -17.01 12.41
CA GLY A 80 -15.16 -15.99 13.09
C GLY A 80 -14.38 -14.77 13.60
N GLN A 81 -13.05 -14.85 13.67
CA GLN A 81 -12.20 -13.76 14.11
C GLN A 81 -12.29 -12.57 13.13
N ARG A 82 -12.24 -11.35 13.65
CA ARG A 82 -12.04 -10.15 12.83
C ARG A 82 -10.55 -9.87 12.69
N VAL A 83 -10.12 -9.56 11.47
CA VAL A 83 -8.74 -9.26 11.14
C VAL A 83 -8.67 -8.07 10.19
N LEU A 84 -7.68 -7.18 10.39
CA LEU A 84 -7.33 -6.18 9.40
C LEU A 84 -6.50 -6.84 8.30
N VAL A 85 -6.87 -6.59 7.05
CA VAL A 85 -6.17 -7.12 5.89
C VAL A 85 -6.00 -6.04 4.82
N GLU A 86 -4.86 -6.02 4.15
CA GLU A 86 -4.61 -5.21 2.96
C GLU A 86 -4.74 -6.07 1.71
N ILE A 87 -5.38 -5.56 0.67
CA ILE A 87 -5.50 -6.24 -0.61
C ILE A 87 -4.22 -6.04 -1.42
N THR A 88 -3.58 -7.14 -1.80
CA THR A 88 -2.34 -7.13 -2.58
C THR A 88 -2.55 -7.45 -4.05
N LYS A 89 -3.66 -8.12 -4.39
CA LYS A 89 -4.05 -8.42 -5.79
C LYS A 89 -5.57 -8.39 -5.91
N ASP A 90 -6.06 -7.80 -6.99
CA ASP A 90 -7.48 -7.80 -7.32
C ASP A 90 -8.00 -9.21 -7.64
N ALA A 91 -9.32 -9.39 -7.53
CA ALA A 91 -10.01 -10.59 -7.95
C ALA A 91 -9.78 -10.86 -9.44
N ARG A 92 -9.60 -12.13 -9.81
CA ARG A 92 -9.40 -12.50 -11.21
C ARG A 92 -10.18 -13.76 -11.57
N GLY A 93 -11.08 -13.65 -12.54
CA GLY A 93 -11.95 -14.76 -12.97
C GLY A 93 -12.79 -15.28 -11.82
N SER A 94 -12.69 -16.57 -11.49
CA SER A 94 -13.39 -17.20 -10.37
C SER A 94 -12.75 -16.96 -9.01
N LYS A 95 -11.50 -16.44 -8.95
CA LYS A 95 -10.74 -16.25 -7.71
C LYS A 95 -11.06 -14.89 -7.09
N GLY A 96 -11.21 -14.88 -5.76
CA GLY A 96 -11.31 -13.65 -4.98
C GLY A 96 -9.98 -12.87 -4.93
N PRO A 97 -9.98 -11.66 -4.35
CA PRO A 97 -8.76 -10.87 -4.16
C PRO A 97 -7.79 -11.59 -3.22
N THR A 98 -6.51 -11.23 -3.32
CA THR A 98 -5.50 -11.73 -2.38
C THR A 98 -5.22 -10.67 -1.34
N ALA A 99 -5.14 -11.08 -0.08
CA ALA A 99 -4.91 -10.21 1.06
C ALA A 99 -3.64 -10.59 1.83
N THR A 100 -3.15 -9.65 2.64
CA THR A 100 -2.07 -9.83 3.61
C THR A 100 -2.45 -9.26 4.96
N LEU A 101 -1.83 -9.76 6.04
CA LEU A 101 -1.86 -9.15 7.38
C LEU A 101 -0.76 -8.08 7.53
N ASP A 102 0.25 -8.09 6.66
CA ASP A 102 1.35 -7.13 6.70
C ASP A 102 0.90 -5.83 6.05
N ILE A 103 0.18 -5.02 6.84
CA ILE A 103 -0.40 -3.74 6.40
C ILE A 103 0.71 -2.75 6.06
N SER A 104 0.53 -2.02 4.96
CA SER A 104 1.39 -0.90 4.60
C SER A 104 0.58 0.35 4.23
N LEU A 105 0.87 1.49 4.85
CA LEU A 105 0.29 2.77 4.46
C LEU A 105 1.27 3.52 3.57
N ALA A 106 0.88 3.74 2.32
CA ALA A 106 1.73 4.38 1.32
C ALA A 106 1.61 5.91 1.38
N GLY A 107 2.66 6.58 1.82
CA GLY A 107 2.85 8.02 1.69
C GLY A 107 3.58 8.42 0.41
N ARG A 108 3.85 9.70 0.28
CA ARG A 108 4.56 10.25 -0.86
C ARG A 108 6.05 9.87 -0.84
N TYR A 109 6.69 9.97 0.32
CA TYR A 109 8.12 9.76 0.50
C TYR A 109 8.46 8.51 1.30
N ALA A 110 7.51 7.99 2.04
CA ALA A 110 7.66 6.79 2.83
C ALA A 110 6.47 5.84 2.67
N ALA A 111 6.64 4.59 3.11
CA ALA A 111 5.56 3.70 3.45
C ALA A 111 5.72 3.31 4.92
N LEU A 112 4.65 3.44 5.71
CA LEU A 112 4.60 2.98 7.09
C LEU A 112 4.23 1.51 7.13
N LEU A 113 4.89 0.75 7.99
CA LEU A 113 4.67 -0.68 8.22
C LEU A 113 4.33 -0.88 9.70
N PRO A 114 3.05 -0.77 10.10
CA PRO A 114 2.66 -0.72 11.51
C PRO A 114 3.08 -1.94 12.33
N GLU A 115 3.08 -3.13 11.72
CA GLU A 115 3.42 -4.40 12.35
C GLU A 115 4.92 -4.75 12.27
N ALA A 116 5.73 -3.91 11.59
CA ALA A 116 7.16 -4.13 11.43
C ALA A 116 7.97 -3.32 12.48
N ASN A 117 9.22 -3.75 12.69
CA ASN A 117 10.15 -3.10 13.62
C ASN A 117 11.48 -2.71 12.95
N TYR A 118 11.47 -2.49 11.62
CA TYR A 118 12.66 -2.14 10.88
C TYR A 118 12.44 -0.94 9.96
N THR A 119 13.54 -0.22 9.66
CA THR A 119 13.55 0.84 8.66
C THR A 119 14.29 0.38 7.42
N GLY A 120 13.58 0.38 6.29
CA GLY A 120 14.12 0.13 4.96
C GLY A 120 14.39 1.44 4.19
N ILE A 121 15.39 1.41 3.30
CA ILE A 121 15.66 2.51 2.36
C ILE A 121 15.65 1.94 0.95
N SER A 122 14.96 2.61 0.03
CA SER A 122 14.90 2.19 -1.39
C SER A 122 16.28 1.79 -1.91
N ARG A 123 16.36 0.65 -2.60
CA ARG A 123 17.61 0.16 -3.20
C ARG A 123 18.14 1.07 -4.31
N LYS A 124 17.29 1.93 -4.87
CA LYS A 124 17.68 2.91 -5.90
C LYS A 124 18.45 4.11 -5.33
N ILE A 125 18.43 4.31 -4.02
CA ILE A 125 19.23 5.34 -3.34
C ILE A 125 20.57 4.68 -2.99
N THR A 126 21.64 5.03 -3.70
CA THR A 126 22.96 4.41 -3.58
C THR A 126 23.91 5.18 -2.70
N ASP A 127 23.68 6.50 -2.53
CA ASP A 127 24.51 7.37 -1.66
C ASP A 127 24.38 6.95 -0.20
N THR A 128 25.50 6.58 0.42
CA THR A 128 25.55 6.06 1.77
C THR A 128 25.19 7.10 2.83
N ALA A 129 25.61 8.35 2.62
CA ALA A 129 25.32 9.46 3.55
C ALA A 129 23.81 9.75 3.55
N GLU A 130 23.21 9.80 2.34
CA GLU A 130 21.77 10.01 2.20
C GLU A 130 20.96 8.86 2.79
N ARG A 131 21.37 7.61 2.57
CA ARG A 131 20.74 6.44 3.19
C ARG A 131 20.75 6.54 4.72
N SER A 132 21.89 6.94 5.29
CA SER A 132 22.01 7.09 6.76
C SER A 132 21.13 8.22 7.27
N ARG A 133 21.06 9.34 6.55
CA ARG A 133 20.19 10.49 6.87
C ARG A 133 18.71 10.07 6.87
N LEU A 134 18.26 9.42 5.80
CA LEU A 134 16.87 8.97 5.66
C LEU A 134 16.50 7.94 6.73
N LYS A 135 17.41 7.01 7.02
CA LYS A 135 17.22 6.02 8.08
C LYS A 135 17.05 6.69 9.45
N ARG A 136 17.94 7.62 9.81
CA ARG A 136 17.85 8.38 11.06
C ARG A 136 16.50 9.09 11.21
N ILE A 137 16.06 9.82 10.16
CA ILE A 137 14.78 10.54 10.18
C ILE A 137 13.61 9.58 10.42
N ALA A 138 13.59 8.46 9.72
CA ALA A 138 12.51 7.49 9.86
C ALA A 138 12.51 6.85 11.26
N ASP A 139 13.67 6.41 11.75
CA ASP A 139 13.82 5.80 13.09
C ASP A 139 13.40 6.77 14.21
N GLU A 140 13.75 8.06 14.09
CA GLU A 140 13.35 9.09 15.06
C GLU A 140 11.84 9.34 15.06
N VAL A 141 11.20 9.37 13.88
CA VAL A 141 9.75 9.63 13.80
C VAL A 141 8.95 8.42 14.26
N THR A 142 9.31 7.22 13.82
CA THR A 142 8.61 5.99 14.22
C THR A 142 8.89 5.59 15.66
N ASN A 143 10.05 5.98 16.20
CA ASN A 143 10.48 5.73 17.58
C ASN A 143 10.21 4.29 18.04
N GLY A 144 10.41 3.32 17.16
CA GLY A 144 10.19 1.90 17.41
C GLY A 144 8.71 1.46 17.49
N ALA A 145 7.76 2.37 17.31
CA ALA A 145 6.33 2.04 17.32
C ALA A 145 5.85 1.38 16.02
N ALA A 146 6.61 1.55 14.93
CA ALA A 146 6.34 0.95 13.61
C ALA A 146 7.63 0.87 12.80
N GLY A 147 7.62 0.07 11.75
CA GLY A 147 8.63 0.14 10.70
C GLY A 147 8.29 1.16 9.63
N ALA A 148 9.27 1.52 8.80
CA ALA A 148 9.06 2.38 7.65
C ALA A 148 9.98 2.01 6.49
N VAL A 149 9.54 2.30 5.25
CA VAL A 149 10.38 2.19 4.06
C VAL A 149 10.43 3.55 3.37
N MET A 150 11.63 4.18 3.36
CA MET A 150 11.84 5.42 2.63
C MET A 150 11.93 5.16 1.13
N ARG A 151 11.09 5.84 0.37
CA ARG A 151 10.94 5.66 -1.10
C ARG A 151 12.04 6.41 -1.85
N THR A 152 12.20 6.10 -3.15
CA THR A 152 13.23 6.71 -3.99
C THR A 152 13.12 8.24 -4.07
N ASN A 153 11.91 8.77 -4.09
CA ASN A 153 11.64 10.21 -4.15
C ASN A 153 11.86 10.96 -2.82
N ALA A 154 12.22 10.25 -1.75
CA ALA A 154 12.65 10.86 -0.50
C ALA A 154 14.08 11.45 -0.59
N ALA A 155 14.88 10.96 -1.54
CA ALA A 155 16.27 11.43 -1.70
C ALA A 155 16.31 12.92 -2.01
N GLY A 156 17.17 13.66 -1.27
CA GLY A 156 17.36 15.11 -1.42
C GLY A 156 16.20 15.96 -0.86
N MET A 157 15.15 15.37 -0.32
CA MET A 157 14.04 16.14 0.25
C MET A 157 14.43 16.74 1.61
N PRO A 158 13.91 17.95 1.94
CA PRO A 158 14.07 18.55 3.26
C PRO A 158 13.56 17.63 4.37
N GLU A 159 14.23 17.67 5.53
CA GLU A 159 13.89 16.79 6.66
C GLU A 159 12.47 17.02 7.18
N GLU A 160 12.02 18.28 7.27
CA GLU A 160 10.68 18.65 7.73
C GLU A 160 9.58 18.06 6.84
N VAL A 161 9.82 17.97 5.53
CA VAL A 161 8.87 17.36 4.57
C VAL A 161 8.75 15.87 4.78
N LEU A 162 9.88 15.19 5.02
CA LEU A 162 9.92 13.76 5.28
C LEU A 162 9.28 13.40 6.62
N ARG A 163 9.54 14.22 7.65
CA ARG A 163 8.92 14.07 8.97
C ARG A 163 7.40 14.24 8.90
N ALA A 164 6.93 15.26 8.19
CA ALA A 164 5.51 15.52 8.02
C ALA A 164 4.80 14.34 7.32
N ASP A 165 5.38 13.78 6.26
CA ASP A 165 4.82 12.61 5.55
C ASP A 165 4.69 11.40 6.50
N LEU A 166 5.74 11.08 7.25
CA LEU A 166 5.73 9.97 8.21
C LEU A 166 4.77 10.20 9.38
N GLN A 167 4.74 11.42 9.94
CA GLN A 167 3.84 11.76 11.04
C GLN A 167 2.37 11.66 10.62
N GLN A 168 2.04 12.07 9.39
CA GLN A 168 0.70 11.90 8.84
C GLN A 168 0.33 10.42 8.75
N LEU A 169 1.22 9.57 8.23
CA LEU A 169 0.98 8.12 8.15
C LEU A 169 0.79 7.48 9.54
N MET A 170 1.56 7.93 10.53
CA MET A 170 1.40 7.48 11.92
C MET A 170 0.04 7.89 12.50
N ALA A 171 -0.40 9.12 12.21
CA ALA A 171 -1.72 9.62 12.64
C ALA A 171 -2.85 8.86 11.93
N ASP A 172 -2.74 8.61 10.63
CA ASP A 172 -3.72 7.85 9.85
C ASP A 172 -3.87 6.42 10.41
N TRP A 173 -2.75 5.78 10.78
CA TRP A 173 -2.78 4.46 11.40
C TRP A 173 -3.52 4.42 12.73
N GLN A 174 -3.48 5.50 13.52
CA GLN A 174 -4.20 5.56 14.79
C GLN A 174 -5.73 5.65 14.63
N ILE A 175 -6.19 6.00 13.43
CA ILE A 175 -7.62 6.12 13.11
C ILE A 175 -8.18 4.79 12.58
N ILE A 176 -7.33 3.94 11.99
CA ILE A 176 -7.68 2.63 11.45
C ILE A 176 -7.81 1.60 12.56
#